data_cd2d95c0dc3455a3d3d789cc7be2254a
#
_entry.id   cd2d95c0dc3455a3d3d789cc7be2254a
#
_cell.length_a   1.000
_cell.length_b   1.000
_cell.length_c   1.000
_cell.angle_alpha   90.00
_cell.angle_beta   90.00
_cell.angle_gamma   90.00
#
_symmetry.space_group_name_H-M   'P 1'
#
loop_
_entity.id
_entity.type
_entity.pdbx_description
1 polymer ?
#
loop_
_entity_poly.entity_id
_entity_poly.type
_entity_poly.pdbx_seq_one_letter_code
_entity_poly.pdbx_strand_id
1 'polypeptide(L)'
;MSNIGTLESVWRYPVKSMRGEPVDEVFVAYTGVMGDRLYAISSSQAPPEFPWHTNREQEEFVLYNASYKNHETTLKPPAMEAAFKEALNPPYPLADAFALEITTPAGATLDVEDPAFLESLRDKSKGELRLHFTQKNAVDCRPLSLFSRQTLLQLEQETGLDLDKRRFRANFYVNWDTAGGFYENELVNRRLKVGDRLEIMVRELDPRCKSITIDPDTAETQPRILKHIARKHSGFAGVYAAVLTEGTVKPGDQIHLLD
;
A
#
# COMPACT_ATOMS: atom_id res chain seq x y z
N MET A 1 2.32 27.83 -4.14
CA MET A 1 2.45 26.54 -3.45
C MET A 1 2.36 26.82 -1.95
N SER A 2 1.43 26.19 -1.25
CA SER A 2 1.35 26.25 0.21
C SER A 2 1.73 24.87 0.77
N ASN A 3 2.58 24.85 1.81
CA ASN A 3 2.79 23.64 2.57
C ASN A 3 1.49 23.30 3.31
N ILE A 4 1.06 22.06 3.26
CA ILE A 4 -0.18 21.57 3.89
C ILE A 4 0.05 20.37 4.80
N GLY A 5 1.28 19.87 4.89
CA GLY A 5 1.60 18.74 5.75
C GLY A 5 2.93 18.09 5.42
N THR A 6 3.18 16.97 6.07
CA THR A 6 4.40 16.18 5.94
C THR A 6 4.10 14.71 5.71
N LEU A 7 4.99 14.01 5.02
CA LEU A 7 4.98 12.56 4.87
C LEU A 7 5.47 11.93 6.18
N GLU A 8 4.60 11.28 6.93
CA GLU A 8 4.93 10.65 8.20
C GLU A 8 5.75 9.36 7.97
N SER A 9 5.27 8.50 7.07
CA SER A 9 5.93 7.24 6.72
C SER A 9 5.50 6.77 5.35
N VAL A 10 6.38 6.03 4.69
CA VAL A 10 6.15 5.38 3.40
C VAL A 10 6.14 3.88 3.60
N TRP A 11 5.16 3.22 2.99
CA TRP A 11 4.96 1.78 3.09
C TRP A 11 4.79 1.14 1.73
N ARG A 12 5.33 -0.06 1.58
CA ARG A 12 5.04 -0.93 0.46
C ARG A 12 4.61 -2.31 0.96
N TYR A 13 3.91 -3.02 0.12
CA TYR A 13 3.35 -4.34 0.38
C TYR A 13 3.78 -5.27 -0.75
N PRO A 14 4.96 -5.93 -0.67
CA PRO A 14 5.51 -6.71 -1.80
C PRO A 14 4.53 -7.71 -2.41
N VAL A 15 3.73 -8.36 -1.54
CA VAL A 15 2.66 -9.29 -1.95
C VAL A 15 1.30 -8.72 -1.53
N LYS A 16 0.34 -8.73 -2.45
CA LYS A 16 -1.03 -8.32 -2.18
C LYS A 16 -1.60 -9.04 -0.95
N SER A 17 -2.22 -8.29 -0.03
CA SER A 17 -2.84 -8.75 1.22
C SER A 17 -1.89 -9.21 2.34
N MET A 18 -0.60 -9.43 2.07
CA MET A 18 0.38 -9.79 3.10
C MET A 18 0.86 -8.57 3.89
N ARG A 19 1.68 -8.80 4.90
CA ARG A 19 2.31 -7.77 5.73
C ARG A 19 3.04 -6.77 4.85
N GLY A 20 2.92 -5.48 5.19
CA GLY A 20 3.68 -4.41 4.56
C GLY A 20 4.96 -4.13 5.33
N GLU A 21 5.87 -3.41 4.70
CA GLU A 21 7.11 -2.91 5.30
C GLU A 21 7.21 -1.39 5.15
N PRO A 22 7.69 -0.68 6.19
CA PRO A 22 8.06 0.72 6.05
C PRO A 22 9.37 0.82 5.28
N VAL A 23 9.55 1.91 4.53
CA VAL A 23 10.79 2.19 3.80
C VAL A 23 11.27 3.60 4.11
N ASP A 24 12.61 3.74 4.29
CA ASP A 24 13.21 5.02 4.64
C ASP A 24 13.30 5.98 3.45
N GLU A 25 13.44 5.46 2.25
CA GLU A 25 13.41 6.21 1.01
C GLU A 25 13.06 5.28 -0.15
N VAL A 26 12.19 5.72 -1.06
CA VAL A 26 11.78 4.90 -2.20
C VAL A 26 11.38 5.75 -3.40
N PHE A 27 11.63 5.21 -4.58
CA PHE A 27 11.14 5.77 -5.83
C PHE A 27 9.65 5.47 -6.02
N VAL A 28 8.92 6.48 -6.45
CA VAL A 28 7.50 6.38 -6.81
C VAL A 28 7.38 6.60 -8.31
N ALA A 29 6.98 5.55 -8.98
CA ALA A 29 6.79 5.49 -10.42
C ALA A 29 5.34 5.80 -10.81
N TYR A 30 5.05 5.91 -12.11
CA TYR A 30 3.66 6.03 -12.59
C TYR A 30 2.78 4.84 -12.15
N THR A 31 3.38 3.67 -11.91
CA THR A 31 2.69 2.48 -11.40
C THR A 31 2.52 2.45 -9.89
N GLY A 32 3.09 3.41 -9.13
CA GLY A 32 3.05 3.49 -7.67
C GLY A 32 4.42 3.35 -7.01
N VAL A 33 4.43 3.05 -5.72
CA VAL A 33 5.66 2.83 -4.95
C VAL A 33 6.40 1.63 -5.52
N MET A 34 7.70 1.80 -5.76
CA MET A 34 8.53 0.74 -6.30
C MET A 34 8.57 -0.48 -5.38
N GLY A 35 8.32 -1.65 -5.94
CA GLY A 35 8.22 -2.89 -5.17
C GLY A 35 6.88 -3.08 -4.44
N ASP A 36 5.88 -2.23 -4.67
CA ASP A 36 4.58 -2.38 -4.04
C ASP A 36 3.66 -3.33 -4.84
N ARG A 37 3.13 -4.37 -4.20
CA ARG A 37 2.12 -5.31 -4.75
C ARG A 37 2.50 -5.88 -6.13
N LEU A 38 3.80 -6.19 -6.31
CA LEU A 38 4.26 -6.84 -7.55
C LEU A 38 3.82 -8.30 -7.62
N TYR A 39 3.56 -8.91 -6.47
CA TYR A 39 3.06 -10.28 -6.38
C TYR A 39 1.62 -10.30 -5.86
N ALA A 40 0.83 -11.23 -6.41
CA ALA A 40 -0.52 -11.50 -5.97
C ALA A 40 -0.85 -12.99 -6.18
N ILE A 41 -1.81 -13.50 -5.41
CA ILE A 41 -2.27 -14.88 -5.53
C ILE A 41 -3.69 -14.85 -6.06
N SER A 42 -3.96 -15.58 -7.13
CA SER A 42 -5.33 -15.79 -7.63
C SER A 42 -5.91 -17.10 -7.13
N SER A 43 -7.24 -17.17 -7.12
CA SER A 43 -7.99 -18.41 -6.86
C SER A 43 -8.93 -18.73 -8.03
N SER A 44 -9.00 -20.00 -8.42
CA SER A 44 -9.96 -20.46 -9.45
C SER A 44 -11.42 -20.28 -9.05
N GLN A 45 -11.72 -20.02 -7.79
CA GLN A 45 -13.07 -19.74 -7.28
C GLN A 45 -13.37 -18.26 -7.09
N ALA A 46 -12.39 -17.38 -7.32
CA ALA A 46 -12.61 -15.94 -7.28
C ALA A 46 -13.33 -15.46 -8.56
N PRO A 47 -14.13 -14.37 -8.47
CA PRO A 47 -14.79 -13.82 -9.65
C PRO A 47 -13.77 -13.25 -10.65
N PRO A 48 -14.01 -13.35 -11.96
CA PRO A 48 -13.06 -12.90 -12.98
C PRO A 48 -12.66 -11.43 -12.86
N GLU A 49 -13.57 -10.59 -12.40
CA GLU A 49 -13.35 -9.14 -12.22
C GLU A 49 -12.39 -8.84 -11.06
N PHE A 50 -12.26 -9.77 -10.12
CA PHE A 50 -11.35 -9.69 -8.98
C PHE A 50 -10.80 -11.08 -8.66
N PRO A 51 -9.83 -11.59 -9.43
CA PRO A 51 -9.40 -12.99 -9.36
C PRO A 51 -8.53 -13.31 -8.14
N TRP A 52 -8.31 -12.34 -7.26
CA TRP A 52 -7.36 -12.44 -6.18
C TRP A 52 -7.90 -13.17 -4.95
N HIS A 53 -7.10 -14.09 -4.43
CA HIS A 53 -7.24 -14.62 -3.09
C HIS A 53 -6.56 -13.66 -2.10
N THR A 54 -7.31 -13.16 -1.13
CA THR A 54 -6.87 -12.04 -0.30
C THR A 54 -7.10 -12.29 1.19
N ASN A 55 -6.65 -11.36 2.04
CA ASN A 55 -6.97 -11.37 3.47
C ASN A 55 -8.46 -11.21 3.79
N ARG A 56 -9.32 -10.95 2.79
CA ARG A 56 -10.78 -10.98 2.98
C ARG A 56 -11.34 -12.40 3.09
N GLU A 57 -10.70 -13.34 2.42
CA GLU A 57 -11.00 -14.77 2.45
C GLU A 57 -10.18 -15.51 3.51
N GLN A 58 -8.94 -15.07 3.72
CA GLN A 58 -8.00 -15.70 4.65
C GLN A 58 -7.26 -14.62 5.45
N GLU A 59 -7.74 -14.31 6.64
CA GLU A 59 -7.27 -13.20 7.47
C GLU A 59 -5.77 -13.32 7.79
N GLU A 60 -5.26 -14.53 7.96
CA GLU A 60 -3.85 -14.79 8.29
C GLU A 60 -2.85 -14.34 7.22
N PHE A 61 -3.29 -13.95 6.02
CA PHE A 61 -2.39 -13.35 5.03
C PHE A 61 -1.59 -12.18 5.62
N VAL A 62 -2.18 -11.40 6.53
CA VAL A 62 -1.49 -10.28 7.17
C VAL A 62 -0.30 -10.70 8.05
N LEU A 63 -0.22 -11.97 8.43
CA LEU A 63 0.86 -12.53 9.25
C LEU A 63 2.04 -13.04 8.40
N TYR A 64 1.85 -13.23 7.09
CA TYR A 64 2.94 -13.60 6.19
C TYR A 64 3.82 -12.39 5.92
N ASN A 65 5.13 -12.53 6.17
CA ASN A 65 6.09 -11.46 5.93
C ASN A 65 6.85 -11.71 4.62
N ALA A 66 6.70 -10.78 3.68
CA ALA A 66 7.36 -10.82 2.39
C ALA A 66 8.56 -9.88 2.41
N SER A 67 9.76 -10.36 2.06
CA SER A 67 10.99 -9.58 2.06
C SER A 67 11.74 -9.77 0.74
N TYR A 68 12.11 -8.68 0.09
CA TYR A 68 12.94 -8.73 -1.12
C TYR A 68 14.36 -9.22 -0.80
N LYS A 69 14.88 -10.20 -1.56
CA LYS A 69 16.23 -10.74 -1.38
C LYS A 69 17.32 -9.67 -1.54
N ASN A 70 17.08 -8.70 -2.42
CA ASN A 70 17.96 -7.56 -2.67
C ASN A 70 17.21 -6.26 -2.36
N HIS A 71 16.93 -6.01 -1.10
CA HIS A 71 16.11 -4.90 -0.64
C HIS A 71 16.48 -3.55 -1.28
N GLU A 72 17.77 -3.18 -1.26
CA GLU A 72 18.25 -1.90 -1.77
C GLU A 72 17.98 -1.68 -3.28
N THR A 73 18.13 -2.71 -4.09
CA THR A 73 17.91 -2.62 -5.54
C THR A 73 16.44 -2.47 -5.93
N THR A 74 15.55 -2.72 -4.96
CA THR A 74 14.09 -2.58 -5.13
C THR A 74 13.53 -1.27 -4.59
N LEU A 75 14.39 -0.37 -4.11
CA LEU A 75 13.98 0.95 -3.61
C LEU A 75 14.07 2.03 -4.68
N LYS A 76 15.07 1.95 -5.57
CA LYS A 76 15.33 2.95 -6.61
C LYS A 76 15.74 2.30 -7.92
N PRO A 77 15.32 2.85 -9.07
CA PRO A 77 15.82 2.39 -10.36
C PRO A 77 17.33 2.59 -10.49
N PRO A 78 18.04 1.69 -11.20
CA PRO A 78 19.44 1.91 -11.50
C PRO A 78 19.63 3.18 -12.35
N ALA A 79 20.75 3.87 -12.16
CA ALA A 79 21.11 5.09 -12.90
C ALA A 79 20.04 6.21 -12.88
N MET A 80 19.17 6.23 -11.87
CA MET A 80 18.04 7.18 -11.76
C MET A 80 18.50 8.65 -11.87
N GLU A 81 19.56 9.03 -11.14
CA GLU A 81 20.05 10.40 -11.15
C GLU A 81 20.61 10.82 -12.52
N ALA A 82 21.29 9.91 -13.21
CA ALA A 82 21.82 10.16 -14.55
C ALA A 82 20.66 10.35 -15.55
N ALA A 83 19.66 9.48 -15.49
CA ALA A 83 18.46 9.60 -16.34
C ALA A 83 17.74 10.95 -16.12
N PHE A 84 17.55 11.37 -14.88
CA PHE A 84 16.90 12.64 -14.59
C PHE A 84 17.70 13.88 -15.06
N LYS A 85 19.03 13.84 -15.01
CA LYS A 85 19.89 14.90 -15.58
C LYS A 85 19.73 15.05 -17.09
N GLU A 86 19.44 13.96 -17.78
CA GLU A 86 19.22 13.91 -19.22
C GLU A 86 17.73 14.09 -19.59
N ALA A 87 16.86 14.41 -18.63
CA ALA A 87 15.40 14.48 -18.79
C ALA A 87 14.78 13.17 -19.35
N LEU A 88 15.39 12.04 -19.04
CA LEU A 88 14.91 10.71 -19.38
C LEU A 88 14.20 10.07 -18.17
N ASN A 89 13.34 9.11 -18.45
CA ASN A 89 12.80 8.25 -17.40
C ASN A 89 13.88 7.20 -17.01
N PRO A 90 14.07 6.93 -15.72
CA PRO A 90 15.01 5.92 -15.29
C PRO A 90 14.55 4.53 -15.76
N PRO A 91 15.48 3.63 -16.14
CA PRO A 91 15.13 2.28 -16.52
C PRO A 91 14.59 1.52 -15.32
N TYR A 92 13.46 0.83 -15.49
CA TYR A 92 12.93 -0.05 -14.44
C TYR A 92 13.83 -1.27 -14.27
N PRO A 93 14.00 -1.77 -13.01
CA PRO A 93 14.68 -3.03 -12.77
C PRO A 93 13.98 -4.19 -13.48
N LEU A 94 14.76 -5.21 -13.87
CA LEU A 94 14.22 -6.46 -14.39
C LEU A 94 13.50 -7.25 -13.29
N ALA A 95 12.65 -8.20 -13.68
CA ALA A 95 11.87 -9.03 -12.77
C ALA A 95 12.72 -9.71 -11.68
N ASP A 96 13.91 -10.19 -12.03
CA ASP A 96 14.83 -10.89 -11.12
C ASP A 96 15.29 -10.00 -9.94
N ALA A 97 15.31 -8.68 -10.12
CA ALA A 97 15.63 -7.75 -9.04
C ALA A 97 14.59 -7.80 -7.91
N PHE A 98 13.36 -8.23 -8.20
CA PHE A 98 12.26 -8.31 -7.27
C PHE A 98 12.02 -9.71 -6.69
N ALA A 99 12.99 -10.62 -6.79
CA ALA A 99 12.92 -11.91 -6.13
C ALA A 99 12.75 -11.72 -4.61
N LEU A 100 11.83 -12.46 -4.01
CA LEU A 100 11.51 -12.32 -2.59
C LEU A 100 11.35 -13.65 -1.86
N GLU A 101 11.46 -13.58 -0.55
CA GLU A 101 11.21 -14.67 0.38
C GLU A 101 9.97 -14.36 1.22
N ILE A 102 9.25 -15.41 1.58
CA ILE A 102 8.08 -15.35 2.43
C ILE A 102 8.39 -16.04 3.75
N THR A 103 8.28 -15.32 4.86
CA THR A 103 8.28 -15.95 6.18
C THR A 103 6.83 -16.20 6.58
N THR A 104 6.49 -17.47 6.76
CA THR A 104 5.15 -17.93 7.15
C THR A 104 4.87 -17.63 8.63
N PRO A 105 3.61 -17.64 9.10
CA PRO A 105 3.28 -17.48 10.52
C PRO A 105 3.90 -18.57 11.41
N ALA A 106 4.22 -19.75 10.84
CA ALA A 106 4.91 -20.84 11.54
C ALA A 106 6.44 -20.65 11.64
N GLY A 107 6.99 -19.57 11.04
CA GLY A 107 8.41 -19.24 11.07
C GLY A 107 9.25 -19.87 9.96
N ALA A 108 8.65 -20.63 9.03
CA ALA A 108 9.38 -21.14 7.86
C ALA A 108 9.61 -20.01 6.85
N THR A 109 10.83 -19.92 6.31
CA THR A 109 11.17 -18.99 5.21
C THR A 109 11.27 -19.77 3.91
N LEU A 110 10.50 -19.38 2.91
CA LEU A 110 10.36 -20.02 1.61
C LEU A 110 10.60 -18.97 0.51
N ASP A 111 11.16 -19.41 -0.63
CA ASP A 111 11.10 -18.59 -1.84
C ASP A 111 9.64 -18.38 -2.25
N VAL A 112 9.30 -17.20 -2.77
CA VAL A 112 7.91 -16.92 -3.21
C VAL A 112 7.46 -17.88 -4.33
N GLU A 113 8.38 -18.40 -5.12
CA GLU A 113 8.11 -19.36 -6.20
C GLU A 113 8.15 -20.82 -5.73
N ASP A 114 8.55 -21.10 -4.46
CA ASP A 114 8.52 -22.44 -3.92
C ASP A 114 7.07 -22.94 -3.82
N PRO A 115 6.74 -24.11 -4.40
CA PRO A 115 5.40 -24.68 -4.31
C PRO A 115 4.90 -24.86 -2.86
N ALA A 116 5.79 -25.06 -1.90
CA ALA A 116 5.45 -25.18 -0.49
C ALA A 116 4.81 -23.90 0.07
N PHE A 117 5.12 -22.73 -0.52
CA PHE A 117 4.47 -21.48 -0.15
C PHE A 117 2.97 -21.50 -0.47
N LEU A 118 2.58 -21.82 -1.71
CA LEU A 118 1.16 -21.93 -2.08
C LEU A 118 0.46 -23.06 -1.33
N GLU A 119 1.17 -24.14 -1.05
CA GLU A 119 0.63 -25.25 -0.24
C GLU A 119 0.30 -24.79 1.19
N SER A 120 1.13 -23.92 1.78
CA SER A 120 0.88 -23.35 3.12
C SER A 120 -0.41 -22.54 3.23
N LEU A 121 -0.95 -22.08 2.10
CA LEU A 121 -2.20 -21.32 2.02
C LEU A 121 -3.42 -22.19 1.69
N ARG A 122 -3.21 -23.44 1.27
CA ARG A 122 -4.24 -24.29 0.65
C ARG A 122 -5.37 -24.67 1.59
N ASP A 123 -5.07 -24.96 2.86
CA ASP A 123 -6.06 -25.47 3.82
C ASP A 123 -7.26 -24.54 4.03
N LYS A 124 -7.08 -23.23 3.79
CA LYS A 124 -8.12 -22.22 3.94
C LYS A 124 -8.61 -21.63 2.62
N SER A 125 -8.03 -22.05 1.50
CA SER A 125 -8.43 -21.56 0.19
C SER A 125 -9.58 -22.38 -0.39
N LYS A 126 -10.48 -21.70 -1.07
CA LYS A 126 -11.49 -22.34 -1.93
C LYS A 126 -10.97 -22.30 -3.37
N GLY A 127 -10.46 -23.42 -3.87
CA GLY A 127 -9.99 -23.55 -5.23
C GLY A 127 -8.48 -23.60 -5.41
N GLU A 128 -8.06 -23.71 -6.67
CA GLU A 128 -6.65 -23.76 -7.05
C GLU A 128 -6.03 -22.37 -6.94
N LEU A 129 -4.90 -22.28 -6.24
CA LEU A 129 -4.13 -21.04 -6.07
C LEU A 129 -3.01 -20.95 -7.11
N ARG A 130 -2.78 -19.73 -7.61
CA ARG A 130 -1.68 -19.43 -8.54
C ARG A 130 -1.00 -18.13 -8.16
N LEU A 131 0.33 -18.15 -8.14
CA LEU A 131 1.15 -16.95 -7.97
C LEU A 131 1.21 -16.16 -9.29
N HIS A 132 1.11 -14.85 -9.15
CA HIS A 132 1.28 -13.90 -10.26
C HIS A 132 2.33 -12.86 -9.89
N PHE A 133 3.18 -12.53 -10.87
CA PHE A 133 4.07 -11.37 -10.83
C PHE A 133 3.63 -10.35 -11.86
N THR A 134 3.63 -9.06 -11.49
CA THR A 134 3.29 -7.97 -12.41
C THR A 134 4.02 -6.68 -12.05
N GLN A 135 4.71 -6.08 -13.01
CA GLN A 135 5.35 -4.76 -12.83
C GLN A 135 4.35 -3.59 -12.81
N LYS A 136 3.06 -3.86 -13.03
CA LYS A 136 2.01 -2.83 -12.99
C LYS A 136 1.32 -2.70 -11.64
N ASN A 137 1.83 -3.35 -10.61
CA ASN A 137 1.28 -3.45 -9.26
C ASN A 137 -0.15 -4.05 -9.23
N ALA A 138 -0.39 -5.05 -8.42
CA ALA A 138 -1.72 -5.67 -8.27
C ALA A 138 -2.59 -4.89 -7.27
N VAL A 139 -2.72 -3.59 -7.47
CA VAL A 139 -3.55 -2.70 -6.63
C VAL A 139 -5.04 -2.88 -6.92
N ASP A 140 -5.90 -2.46 -5.99
CA ASP A 140 -7.34 -2.59 -6.15
C ASP A 140 -7.91 -1.51 -7.08
N CYS A 141 -7.40 -0.28 -6.99
CA CYS A 141 -7.98 0.86 -7.70
C CYS A 141 -6.92 1.76 -8.35
N ARG A 142 -6.06 2.40 -7.55
CA ARG A 142 -5.05 3.35 -8.03
C ARG A 142 -3.65 2.99 -7.53
N PRO A 143 -2.61 3.49 -8.22
CA PRO A 143 -1.23 3.14 -7.90
C PRO A 143 -0.74 3.62 -6.54
N LEU A 144 -1.39 4.64 -5.96
CA LEU A 144 -0.97 5.22 -4.69
C LEU A 144 -2.17 5.48 -3.78
N SER A 145 -2.00 5.22 -2.48
CA SER A 145 -3.00 5.50 -1.45
C SER A 145 -2.39 6.34 -0.32
N LEU A 146 -3.18 7.30 0.19
CA LEU A 146 -2.82 8.19 1.29
C LEU A 146 -3.84 8.04 2.43
N PHE A 147 -3.35 8.05 3.66
CA PHE A 147 -4.16 8.02 4.87
C PHE A 147 -3.52 8.89 5.95
N SER A 148 -4.29 9.74 6.62
CA SER A 148 -3.74 10.69 7.55
C SER A 148 -3.79 10.25 9.01
N ARG A 149 -2.82 10.75 9.80
CA ARG A 149 -2.83 10.60 11.26
C ARG A 149 -4.08 11.24 11.88
N GLN A 150 -4.52 12.38 11.36
CA GLN A 150 -5.70 13.07 11.85
C GLN A 150 -6.98 12.23 11.66
N THR A 151 -7.10 11.56 10.50
CA THR A 151 -8.20 10.62 10.24
C THR A 151 -8.15 9.42 11.18
N LEU A 152 -6.96 8.87 11.45
CA LEU A 152 -6.80 7.79 12.43
C LEU A 152 -7.29 8.21 13.81
N LEU A 153 -6.79 9.34 14.32
CA LEU A 153 -7.15 9.86 15.64
C LEU A 153 -8.66 10.15 15.77
N GLN A 154 -9.27 10.68 14.72
CA GLN A 154 -10.73 10.91 14.72
C GLN A 154 -11.48 9.57 14.77
N LEU A 155 -11.08 8.58 13.99
CA LEU A 155 -11.70 7.25 14.03
C LEU A 155 -11.53 6.56 15.39
N GLU A 156 -10.39 6.71 16.05
CA GLU A 156 -10.16 6.23 17.43
C GLU A 156 -11.12 6.91 18.42
N GLN A 157 -11.22 8.23 18.34
CA GLN A 157 -12.12 8.98 19.19
C GLN A 157 -13.60 8.58 18.99
N GLU A 158 -14.03 8.41 17.74
CA GLU A 158 -15.42 8.07 17.39
C GLU A 158 -15.79 6.63 17.75
N THR A 159 -14.83 5.70 17.67
CA THR A 159 -15.06 4.27 17.92
C THR A 159 -14.76 3.85 19.35
N GLY A 160 -13.91 4.62 20.06
CA GLY A 160 -13.35 4.24 21.35
C GLY A 160 -12.41 3.03 21.27
N LEU A 161 -11.80 2.80 20.10
CA LEU A 161 -10.83 1.72 19.84
C LEU A 161 -9.45 2.33 19.63
N ASP A 162 -8.41 1.62 20.07
CA ASP A 162 -7.03 1.86 19.67
C ASP A 162 -6.82 1.24 18.28
N LEU A 163 -6.48 2.06 17.28
CA LEU A 163 -6.43 1.63 15.88
C LEU A 163 -5.01 1.68 15.33
N ASP A 164 -4.50 0.52 14.96
CA ASP A 164 -3.25 0.48 14.21
C ASP A 164 -3.46 1.00 12.77
N LYS A 165 -2.69 2.03 12.37
CA LYS A 165 -2.74 2.60 11.02
C LYS A 165 -2.50 1.55 9.91
N ARG A 166 -1.71 0.51 10.18
CA ARG A 166 -1.40 -0.57 9.23
C ARG A 166 -2.63 -1.31 8.72
N ARG A 167 -3.76 -1.27 9.43
CA ARG A 167 -5.06 -1.82 8.98
C ARG A 167 -5.52 -1.17 7.67
N PHE A 168 -5.22 0.12 7.47
CA PHE A 168 -5.63 0.88 6.29
C PHE A 168 -4.77 0.64 5.07
N ARG A 169 -3.58 0.04 5.24
CA ARG A 169 -2.68 -0.42 4.17
C ARG A 169 -2.37 0.65 3.12
N ALA A 170 -2.21 1.89 3.58
CA ALA A 170 -1.83 3.01 2.73
C ALA A 170 -0.35 2.96 2.36
N ASN A 171 0.01 3.52 1.20
CA ASN A 171 1.41 3.72 0.82
C ASN A 171 2.00 4.93 1.54
N PHE A 172 1.25 6.02 1.64
CA PHE A 172 1.64 7.23 2.34
C PHE A 172 0.79 7.43 3.59
N TYR A 173 1.43 7.40 4.74
CA TYR A 173 0.83 7.95 5.95
C TYR A 173 1.29 9.40 6.07
N VAL A 174 0.34 10.31 6.25
CA VAL A 174 0.58 11.74 6.19
C VAL A 174 0.15 12.42 7.49
N ASN A 175 0.83 13.51 7.81
CA ASN A 175 0.49 14.38 8.91
C ASN A 175 0.14 15.76 8.33
N TRP A 176 -1.16 16.10 8.30
CA TRP A 176 -1.61 17.38 7.77
C TRP A 176 -1.43 18.51 8.80
N ASP A 177 -1.19 19.73 8.30
CA ASP A 177 -1.07 20.94 9.14
C ASP A 177 -2.44 21.45 9.64
N THR A 178 -3.46 20.59 9.62
CA THR A 178 -4.82 20.86 10.12
C THR A 178 -5.16 19.91 11.27
N ALA A 179 -6.05 20.36 12.16
CA ALA A 179 -6.47 19.56 13.32
C ALA A 179 -7.59 18.55 12.99
N GLY A 180 -8.30 18.70 11.88
CA GLY A 180 -9.44 17.85 11.51
C GLY A 180 -9.04 16.56 10.80
N GLY A 181 -9.70 15.45 11.12
CA GLY A 181 -9.62 14.23 10.34
C GLY A 181 -10.37 14.37 9.00
N PHE A 182 -10.07 13.46 8.08
CA PHE A 182 -10.65 13.41 6.72
C PHE A 182 -10.34 14.63 5.85
N TYR A 183 -9.35 15.44 6.19
CA TYR A 183 -8.91 16.57 5.36
C TYR A 183 -8.47 16.11 3.96
N GLU A 184 -7.89 14.92 3.84
CA GLU A 184 -7.53 14.34 2.55
C GLU A 184 -8.73 14.21 1.59
N ASN A 185 -9.96 14.13 2.08
CA ASN A 185 -11.16 14.08 1.24
C ASN A 185 -11.39 15.38 0.46
N GLU A 186 -10.99 16.52 1.04
CA GLU A 186 -11.11 17.85 0.41
C GLU A 186 -10.07 18.05 -0.71
N LEU A 187 -9.06 17.19 -0.74
CA LEU A 187 -7.99 17.22 -1.73
C LEU A 187 -8.33 16.45 -3.02
N VAL A 188 -9.51 15.82 -3.12
CA VAL A 188 -9.92 15.13 -4.34
C VAL A 188 -9.94 16.10 -5.52
N ASN A 189 -9.30 15.69 -6.63
CA ASN A 189 -8.99 16.48 -7.83
C ASN A 189 -7.98 17.59 -7.63
N ARG A 190 -7.21 17.61 -6.53
CA ARG A 190 -6.12 18.55 -6.29
C ARG A 190 -4.77 17.89 -6.61
N ARG A 191 -3.82 18.72 -7.08
CA ARG A 191 -2.44 18.29 -7.31
C ARG A 191 -1.58 18.59 -6.09
N LEU A 192 -0.79 17.61 -5.70
CA LEU A 192 0.14 17.74 -4.59
C LEU A 192 1.56 17.47 -5.10
N LYS A 193 2.52 18.21 -4.55
CA LYS A 193 3.94 17.92 -4.68
C LYS A 193 4.43 17.34 -3.35
N VAL A 194 5.12 16.20 -3.39
CA VAL A 194 5.69 15.53 -2.22
C VAL A 194 7.20 15.49 -2.37
N GLY A 195 7.92 16.06 -1.40
CA GLY A 195 9.36 16.22 -1.48
C GLY A 195 9.80 17.07 -2.67
N ASP A 196 10.96 16.73 -3.25
CA ASP A 196 11.60 17.58 -4.25
C ASP A 196 10.97 17.47 -5.64
N ARG A 197 10.46 16.28 -6.03
CA ARG A 197 10.09 16.02 -7.42
C ARG A 197 8.73 15.36 -7.61
N LEU A 198 8.28 14.46 -6.73
CA LEU A 198 7.06 13.71 -6.93
C LEU A 198 5.86 14.64 -7.03
N GLU A 199 5.08 14.53 -8.11
CA GLU A 199 3.76 15.14 -8.21
C GLU A 199 2.69 14.08 -8.36
N ILE A 200 1.60 14.24 -7.60
CA ILE A 200 0.46 13.34 -7.60
C ILE A 200 -0.85 14.13 -7.76
N MET A 201 -1.85 13.48 -8.31
CA MET A 201 -3.23 13.96 -8.33
C MET A 201 -4.07 13.07 -7.42
N VAL A 202 -4.67 13.62 -6.38
CA VAL A 202 -5.69 12.91 -5.59
C VAL A 202 -6.92 12.72 -6.47
N ARG A 203 -7.37 11.46 -6.64
CA ARG A 203 -8.38 11.13 -7.63
C ARG A 203 -9.74 10.77 -7.05
N GLU A 204 -9.75 10.06 -5.95
CA GLU A 204 -10.97 9.53 -5.37
C GLU A 204 -10.79 9.13 -3.92
N LEU A 205 -11.91 9.05 -3.19
CA LEU A 205 -11.94 8.52 -1.83
C LEU A 205 -11.64 7.01 -1.85
N ASP A 206 -10.97 6.52 -0.82
CA ASP A 206 -10.64 5.09 -0.68
C ASP A 206 -11.83 4.34 -0.01
N PRO A 207 -12.58 3.51 -0.77
CA PRO A 207 -13.66 2.70 -0.21
C PRO A 207 -13.09 1.57 0.65
N ARG A 208 -13.57 1.45 1.87
CA ARG A 208 -13.05 0.47 2.82
C ARG A 208 -13.82 -0.84 2.77
N CYS A 209 -13.08 -1.93 2.85
CA CYS A 209 -13.58 -3.29 2.86
C CYS A 209 -13.21 -4.03 4.15
N LYS A 210 -13.52 -5.31 4.24
CA LYS A 210 -13.20 -6.17 5.39
C LYS A 210 -11.73 -6.09 5.84
N SER A 211 -10.78 -5.84 4.92
CA SER A 211 -9.34 -5.80 5.26
C SER A 211 -9.00 -4.90 6.44
N ILE A 212 -9.66 -3.75 6.61
CA ILE A 212 -9.39 -2.83 7.72
C ILE A 212 -9.82 -3.37 9.09
N THR A 213 -10.65 -4.38 9.11
CA THR A 213 -11.08 -5.02 10.37
C THR A 213 -10.04 -5.96 10.94
N ILE A 214 -9.08 -6.39 10.12
CA ILE A 214 -8.10 -7.42 10.46
C ILE A 214 -6.93 -6.78 11.20
N ASP A 215 -6.59 -7.32 12.36
CA ASP A 215 -5.41 -6.91 13.11
C ASP A 215 -4.14 -7.35 12.38
N PRO A 216 -3.16 -6.45 12.15
CA PRO A 216 -1.98 -6.76 11.36
C PRO A 216 -0.99 -7.72 12.06
N ASP A 217 -1.12 -7.93 13.36
CA ASP A 217 -0.20 -8.78 14.15
C ASP A 217 -0.85 -10.06 14.66
N THR A 218 -2.18 -10.10 14.80
CA THR A 218 -2.90 -11.27 15.33
C THR A 218 -3.85 -11.91 14.33
N ALA A 219 -4.18 -11.22 13.23
CA ALA A 219 -5.24 -11.58 12.28
C ALA A 219 -6.66 -11.61 12.89
N GLU A 220 -6.84 -11.21 14.14
CA GLU A 220 -8.16 -11.05 14.74
C GLU A 220 -8.96 -9.95 14.05
N THR A 221 -10.27 -10.17 13.94
CA THR A 221 -11.15 -9.21 13.27
C THR A 221 -11.91 -8.32 14.25
N GLN A 222 -11.96 -7.02 13.94
CA GLN A 222 -12.77 -6.01 14.65
C GLN A 222 -13.81 -5.37 13.69
N PRO A 223 -14.96 -6.00 13.46
CA PRO A 223 -15.97 -5.52 12.49
C PRO A 223 -16.57 -4.14 12.81
N ARG A 224 -16.45 -3.67 14.06
CA ARG A 224 -16.96 -2.35 14.47
C ARG A 224 -16.32 -1.21 13.68
N ILE A 225 -15.04 -1.36 13.28
CA ILE A 225 -14.31 -0.35 12.49
C ILE A 225 -15.02 -0.11 11.15
N LEU A 226 -15.20 -1.16 10.36
CA LEU A 226 -15.84 -1.06 9.05
C LEU A 226 -17.31 -0.59 9.18
N LYS A 227 -18.03 -1.10 10.19
CA LYS A 227 -19.43 -0.71 10.45
C LYS A 227 -19.56 0.77 10.79
N HIS A 228 -18.60 1.31 11.54
CA HIS A 228 -18.54 2.72 11.90
C HIS A 228 -18.29 3.58 10.66
N ILE A 229 -17.23 3.26 9.89
CA ILE A 229 -16.88 3.98 8.66
C ILE A 229 -18.03 3.94 7.65
N ALA A 230 -18.72 2.80 7.49
CA ALA A 230 -19.88 2.71 6.61
C ALA A 230 -21.01 3.64 7.03
N ARG A 231 -21.26 3.78 8.34
CA ARG A 231 -22.38 4.59 8.86
C ARG A 231 -22.09 6.08 8.94
N LYS A 232 -20.86 6.46 9.29
CA LYS A 232 -20.50 7.85 9.62
C LYS A 232 -19.72 8.54 8.50
N HIS A 233 -18.99 7.77 7.68
CA HIS A 233 -18.10 8.27 6.65
C HIS A 233 -18.42 7.66 5.28
N SER A 234 -19.67 7.24 5.04
CA SER A 234 -20.15 6.71 3.75
C SER A 234 -19.32 5.54 3.18
N GLY A 235 -18.59 4.84 4.03
CA GLY A 235 -17.72 3.72 3.65
C GLY A 235 -16.31 4.11 3.23
N PHE A 236 -15.91 5.38 3.36
CA PHE A 236 -14.61 5.88 2.90
C PHE A 236 -13.71 6.33 4.06
N ALA A 237 -12.40 6.10 3.93
CA ALA A 237 -11.38 6.66 4.81
C ALA A 237 -10.02 6.65 4.12
N GLY A 238 -9.39 7.82 3.92
CA GLY A 238 -8.23 8.01 3.08
C GLY A 238 -8.60 8.20 1.61
N VAL A 239 -7.60 8.35 0.76
CA VAL A 239 -7.76 8.68 -0.67
C VAL A 239 -6.80 7.89 -1.54
N TYR A 240 -7.17 7.76 -2.80
CA TYR A 240 -6.31 7.25 -3.87
C TYR A 240 -5.77 8.39 -4.74
N ALA A 241 -4.55 8.20 -5.24
CA ALA A 241 -3.89 9.15 -6.11
C ALA A 241 -3.27 8.50 -7.35
N ALA A 242 -3.16 9.29 -8.40
CA ALA A 242 -2.37 8.99 -9.60
C ALA A 242 -1.05 9.76 -9.54
N VAL A 243 0.02 9.15 -10.02
CA VAL A 243 1.33 9.80 -10.16
C VAL A 243 1.36 10.60 -11.46
N LEU A 244 1.74 11.87 -11.38
CA LEU A 244 1.88 12.79 -12.53
C LEU A 244 3.34 12.99 -12.92
N THR A 245 4.23 13.02 -11.93
CA THR A 245 5.67 13.12 -12.11
C THR A 245 6.34 12.17 -11.14
N GLU A 246 7.18 11.28 -11.63
CA GLU A 246 7.91 10.32 -10.83
C GLU A 246 8.97 11.02 -9.95
N GLY A 247 9.24 10.44 -8.79
CA GLY A 247 10.24 11.00 -7.87
C GLY A 247 10.52 10.09 -6.69
N THR A 248 11.59 10.39 -5.98
CA THR A 248 11.94 9.71 -4.72
C THR A 248 11.31 10.46 -3.55
N VAL A 249 10.82 9.72 -2.57
CA VAL A 249 10.23 10.25 -1.34
C VAL A 249 10.77 9.55 -0.11
N LYS A 250 10.75 10.26 1.02
CA LYS A 250 11.15 9.75 2.34
C LYS A 250 10.30 10.35 3.44
N PRO A 251 10.22 9.73 4.62
CA PRO A 251 9.60 10.34 5.78
C PRO A 251 10.17 11.72 6.08
N GLY A 252 9.31 12.68 6.43
CA GLY A 252 9.68 14.08 6.65
C GLY A 252 9.55 14.99 5.43
N ASP A 253 9.37 14.43 4.23
CA ASP A 253 9.14 15.25 3.02
C ASP A 253 7.90 16.12 3.18
N GLN A 254 8.03 17.39 2.76
CA GLN A 254 6.92 18.34 2.77
C GLN A 254 5.92 18.04 1.67
N ILE A 255 4.65 18.26 1.97
CA ILE A 255 3.55 18.11 1.02
C ILE A 255 2.99 19.48 0.69
N HIS A 256 3.11 19.88 -0.56
CA HIS A 256 2.63 21.18 -1.04
C HIS A 256 1.41 21.02 -1.93
N LEU A 257 0.41 21.86 -1.69
CA LEU A 257 -0.72 22.03 -2.59
C LEU A 257 -0.27 22.89 -3.78
N LEU A 258 -0.50 22.38 -5.00
CA LEU A 258 -0.10 23.06 -6.25
C LEU A 258 -1.22 23.95 -6.83
N ASP A 259 -2.49 23.54 -6.67
CA ASP A 259 -3.67 24.21 -7.23
C ASP A 259 -4.94 23.93 -6.44
#